data_a23fce4755f2cfb8ec6b99bace8bb605
#
_entry.id   a23fce4755f2cfb8ec6b99bace8bb605
#
_cell.length_a   1.000
_cell.length_b   1.000
_cell.length_c   1.000
_cell.angle_alpha   90.00
_cell.angle_beta   90.00
_cell.angle_gamma   90.00
#
_symmetry.space_group_name_H-M   'P 1'
#
loop_
_entity.id
_entity.type
_entity.pdbx_description
1 polymer ?
#
loop_
_entity_poly.entity_id
_entity_poly.type
_entity_poly.pdbx_seq_one_letter_code
_entity_poly.pdbx_strand_id
1 'polypeptide(L)'
;MIKLPEGRRCYNAGKISGLNYLGALAKFRKFDEQIYSETGMHPVNPMVHGLKPCRPWWTHMLYDLHLLLRCDAVFFQPDWVESRGARIEHFVAELFGMEIYHYRKSHDGESKSKETKEIQ
;
A
#
# COMPACT_ATOMS: atom_id res chain seq x y z
N MET A 1 17.16 12.07 -1.49
CA MET A 1 15.99 11.74 -0.69
C MET A 1 14.71 11.89 -1.51
N ILE A 2 13.82 10.93 -1.41
CA ILE A 2 12.59 10.96 -2.18
C ILE A 2 11.58 11.89 -1.53
N LYS A 3 11.01 12.74 -2.34
CA LYS A 3 10.04 13.69 -1.85
C LYS A 3 8.64 13.11 -1.95
N LEU A 4 7.92 13.09 -0.84
CA LEU A 4 6.56 12.60 -0.80
C LEU A 4 5.59 13.74 -1.08
N PRO A 5 4.40 13.42 -1.61
CA PRO A 5 3.40 14.47 -1.84
C PRO A 5 2.98 15.13 -0.53
N GLU A 6 2.59 16.38 -0.64
CA GLU A 6 2.07 17.10 0.52
C GLU A 6 0.60 16.80 0.70
N GLY A 7 0.11 17.01 1.93
CA GLY A 7 -1.27 16.70 2.25
C GLY A 7 -1.38 15.30 2.81
N ARG A 8 -2.60 14.80 2.88
CA ARG A 8 -2.82 13.47 3.42
C ARG A 8 -2.34 12.42 2.44
N ARG A 9 -1.67 11.40 2.99
CA ARG A 9 -1.04 10.36 2.19
C ARG A 9 -1.55 8.99 2.60
N CYS A 10 -1.72 8.12 1.61
CA CYS A 10 -2.17 6.75 1.84
C CYS A 10 -1.17 5.79 1.22
N TYR A 11 -0.57 4.94 2.04
CA TYR A 11 0.42 3.98 1.58
C TYR A 11 -0.28 2.84 0.83
N ASN A 12 0.29 2.46 -0.31
CA ASN A 12 -0.29 1.43 -1.17
C ASN A 12 0.47 0.12 -0.94
N ALA A 13 -0.16 -0.83 -0.25
CA ALA A 13 0.48 -2.08 0.15
C ALA A 13 -0.09 -3.25 -0.64
N GLY A 14 0.78 -4.14 -1.10
CA GLY A 14 0.36 -5.32 -1.83
C GLY A 14 1.54 -6.22 -2.12
N LYS A 15 1.29 -7.30 -2.85
CA LYS A 15 2.29 -8.28 -3.16
C LYS A 15 3.19 -7.80 -4.30
N ILE A 16 4.48 -7.86 -4.08
CA ILE A 16 5.48 -7.54 -5.10
C ILE A 16 6.30 -8.78 -5.46
N SER A 17 6.73 -9.53 -4.44
CA SER A 17 7.60 -10.69 -4.64
C SER A 17 6.93 -11.74 -5.50
N GLY A 18 7.70 -12.30 -6.43
CA GLY A 18 7.18 -13.35 -7.29
C GLY A 18 6.41 -12.84 -8.49
N LEU A 19 6.23 -11.53 -8.59
CA LEU A 19 5.54 -10.96 -9.75
C LEU A 19 6.56 -10.36 -10.71
N ASN A 20 6.17 -10.33 -11.98
CA ASN A 20 6.93 -9.62 -12.98
C ASN A 20 6.97 -8.13 -12.62
N TYR A 21 8.14 -7.51 -12.76
CA TYR A 21 8.30 -6.12 -12.30
C TYR A 21 7.30 -5.17 -12.97
N LEU A 22 7.18 -5.25 -14.30
CA LEU A 22 6.28 -4.35 -15.00
C LEU A 22 4.83 -4.64 -14.66
N GLY A 23 4.49 -5.91 -14.47
CA GLY A 23 3.15 -6.28 -14.07
C GLY A 23 2.82 -5.77 -12.68
N ALA A 24 3.78 -5.90 -11.76
CA ALA A 24 3.57 -5.39 -10.41
C ALA A 24 3.43 -3.87 -10.43
N LEU A 25 4.25 -3.20 -11.21
CA LEU A 25 4.18 -1.75 -11.30
C LEU A 25 2.81 -1.30 -11.83
N ALA A 26 2.32 -1.97 -12.87
CA ALA A 26 1.00 -1.65 -13.42
C ALA A 26 -0.10 -1.88 -12.40
N LYS A 27 0.01 -2.98 -11.64
CA LYS A 27 -0.95 -3.28 -10.59
C LYS A 27 -0.97 -2.20 -9.53
N PHE A 28 0.21 -1.79 -9.08
CA PHE A 28 0.28 -0.75 -8.05
C PHE A 28 -0.23 0.59 -8.55
N ARG A 29 0.04 0.92 -9.81
CA ARG A 29 -0.47 2.19 -10.36
C ARG A 29 -1.98 2.19 -10.49
N LYS A 30 -2.56 1.05 -10.81
CA LYS A 30 -4.01 0.92 -10.86
C LYS A 30 -4.63 1.24 -9.50
N PHE A 31 -4.04 0.70 -8.44
CA PHE A 31 -4.56 0.95 -7.11
C PHE A 31 -4.22 2.36 -6.60
N ASP A 32 -3.12 2.96 -7.10
CA ASP A 32 -2.87 4.37 -6.81
C ASP A 32 -4.04 5.22 -7.26
N GLU A 33 -4.53 4.98 -8.46
CA GLU A 33 -5.65 5.76 -8.99
C GLU A 33 -6.90 5.54 -8.18
N GLN A 34 -7.13 4.30 -7.76
CA GLN A 34 -8.30 3.99 -6.96
C GLN A 34 -8.21 4.67 -5.58
N ILE A 35 -7.05 4.65 -4.97
CA ILE A 35 -6.87 5.32 -3.68
C ILE A 35 -7.23 6.80 -3.81
N TYR A 36 -6.69 7.45 -4.81
CA TYR A 36 -6.93 8.87 -4.97
C TYR A 36 -8.40 9.16 -5.26
N SER A 37 -9.03 8.37 -6.12
CA SER A 37 -10.41 8.64 -6.50
C SER A 37 -11.39 8.36 -5.37
N GLU A 38 -11.09 7.41 -4.49
CA GLU A 38 -12.04 7.03 -3.45
C GLU A 38 -11.79 7.74 -2.12
N THR A 39 -10.56 8.11 -1.83
CA THR A 39 -10.24 8.71 -0.53
C THR A 39 -9.81 10.16 -0.63
N GLY A 40 -9.41 10.61 -1.80
CA GLY A 40 -8.86 11.94 -1.95
C GLY A 40 -7.43 12.07 -1.45
N MET A 41 -6.87 11.02 -0.88
CA MET A 41 -5.50 11.06 -0.38
C MET A 41 -4.51 10.74 -1.48
N HIS A 42 -3.30 11.28 -1.34
CA HIS A 42 -2.23 11.02 -2.31
C HIS A 42 -1.64 9.64 -2.06
N PRO A 43 -1.59 8.75 -3.05
CA PRO A 43 -1.01 7.43 -2.84
C PRO A 43 0.51 7.51 -2.74
N VAL A 44 1.07 6.70 -1.85
CA VAL A 44 2.51 6.52 -1.75
C VAL A 44 2.79 5.09 -2.19
N ASN A 45 3.45 4.96 -3.33
CA ASN A 45 3.65 3.68 -4.01
C ASN A 45 5.09 3.22 -3.77
N PRO A 46 5.30 2.12 -3.04
CA PRO A 46 6.67 1.68 -2.74
C PRO A 46 7.46 1.28 -3.98
N MET A 47 6.79 0.95 -5.08
CA MET A 47 7.52 0.64 -6.31
C MET A 47 8.06 1.89 -6.98
N VAL A 48 7.49 3.06 -6.68
CA VAL A 48 7.95 4.33 -7.24
C VAL A 48 8.83 5.06 -6.24
N HIS A 49 8.43 5.07 -4.98
CA HIS A 49 9.13 5.82 -3.94
C HIS A 49 10.13 4.98 -3.15
N GLY A 50 10.20 3.69 -3.44
CA GLY A 50 11.04 2.79 -2.67
C GLY A 50 12.45 2.68 -3.20
N LEU A 51 13.20 1.72 -2.66
CA LEU A 51 14.58 1.48 -3.05
C LEU A 51 14.65 0.75 -4.38
N LYS A 52 15.83 0.80 -4.98
CA LYS A 52 16.07 0.10 -6.25
C LYS A 52 15.94 -1.40 -6.05
N PRO A 53 15.49 -2.13 -7.08
CA PRO A 53 15.24 -3.57 -6.95
C PRO A 53 16.45 -4.40 -6.57
N CYS A 54 17.65 -3.92 -6.82
CA CYS A 54 18.86 -4.72 -6.55
C CYS A 54 19.20 -4.84 -5.07
N ARG A 55 18.47 -4.16 -4.20
CA ARG A 55 18.74 -4.23 -2.77
C ARG A 55 18.17 -5.47 -2.14
N PRO A 56 18.77 -5.97 -1.05
CA PRO A 56 18.23 -7.13 -0.33
C PRO A 56 16.82 -6.88 0.19
N TRP A 57 16.05 -7.97 0.34
CA TRP A 57 14.66 -7.86 0.75
C TRP A 57 14.49 -7.09 2.07
N TRP A 58 15.35 -7.34 3.05
CA TRP A 58 15.16 -6.72 4.35
C TRP A 58 15.38 -5.20 4.30
N THR A 59 16.24 -4.70 3.40
CA THR A 59 16.41 -3.25 3.25
C THR A 59 15.18 -2.64 2.62
N HIS A 60 14.56 -3.35 1.66
CA HIS A 60 13.29 -2.90 1.11
C HIS A 60 12.23 -2.83 2.19
N MET A 61 12.18 -3.85 3.04
CA MET A 61 11.18 -3.89 4.09
C MET A 61 11.34 -2.72 5.05
N LEU A 62 12.56 -2.45 5.48
CA LEU A 62 12.81 -1.33 6.40
C LEU A 62 12.45 0.00 5.76
N TYR A 63 12.83 0.18 4.51
CA TYR A 63 12.52 1.43 3.84
C TYR A 63 11.03 1.58 3.61
N ASP A 64 10.36 0.52 3.25
CA ASP A 64 8.92 0.56 3.03
C ASP A 64 8.18 0.86 4.33
N LEU A 65 8.64 0.31 5.45
CA LEU A 65 8.04 0.65 6.74
C LEU A 65 8.24 2.12 7.08
N HIS A 66 9.40 2.66 6.70
CA HIS A 66 9.64 4.08 6.89
C HIS A 66 8.64 4.91 6.07
N LEU A 67 8.39 4.51 4.83
CA LEU A 67 7.41 5.21 3.99
C LEU A 67 6.01 5.09 4.59
N LEU A 68 5.67 3.89 5.04
CA LEU A 68 4.36 3.63 5.63
C LEU A 68 4.11 4.57 6.80
N LEU A 69 5.08 4.68 7.69
CA LEU A 69 4.90 5.48 8.90
C LEU A 69 4.88 6.98 8.62
N ARG A 70 5.20 7.39 7.43
CA ARG A 70 5.07 8.79 7.03
C ARG A 70 3.74 9.09 6.37
N CYS A 71 2.86 8.10 6.31
CA CYS A 71 1.55 8.26 5.71
C CYS A 71 0.49 8.34 6.80
N ASP A 72 -0.66 8.86 6.44
CA ASP A 72 -1.79 8.98 7.36
C ASP A 72 -2.63 7.72 7.37
N ALA A 73 -2.63 6.98 6.28
CA ALA A 73 -3.45 5.80 6.14
C ALA A 73 -2.72 4.78 5.27
N VAL A 74 -3.25 3.58 5.22
CA VAL A 74 -2.70 2.53 4.37
C VAL A 74 -3.84 1.78 3.70
N PHE A 75 -3.62 1.45 2.43
CA PHE A 75 -4.58 0.69 1.62
C PHE A 75 -3.95 -0.65 1.26
N PHE A 76 -4.67 -1.73 1.53
CA PHE A 76 -4.19 -3.07 1.25
C PHE A 76 -4.89 -3.64 0.03
N GLN A 77 -4.10 -3.98 -0.99
CA GLN A 77 -4.59 -4.61 -2.20
C GLN A 77 -5.11 -6.01 -1.88
N PRO A 78 -5.92 -6.59 -2.77
CA PRO A 78 -6.56 -7.88 -2.45
C PRO A 78 -5.60 -9.03 -2.18
N ASP A 79 -4.37 -8.97 -2.70
CA ASP A 79 -3.41 -10.05 -2.51
C ASP A 79 -2.48 -9.84 -1.31
N TRP A 80 -2.80 -8.91 -0.42
CA TRP A 80 -1.88 -8.56 0.65
C TRP A 80 -1.58 -9.73 1.59
N VAL A 81 -2.56 -10.62 1.80
CA VAL A 81 -2.34 -11.75 2.71
C VAL A 81 -1.31 -12.74 2.17
N GLU A 82 -1.07 -12.72 0.87
CA GLU A 82 -0.10 -13.60 0.25
C GLU A 82 1.30 -13.02 0.27
N SER A 83 1.47 -11.83 0.79
CA SER A 83 2.75 -11.14 0.82
C SER A 83 3.26 -11.03 2.25
N ARG A 84 4.45 -11.60 2.50
CA ARG A 84 5.04 -11.49 3.82
C ARG A 84 5.28 -10.02 4.19
N GLY A 85 5.75 -9.24 3.22
CA GLY A 85 5.99 -7.82 3.48
C GLY A 85 4.72 -7.08 3.82
N ALA A 86 3.65 -7.32 3.04
CA ALA A 86 2.40 -6.62 3.30
C ALA A 86 1.80 -7.02 4.64
N ARG A 87 1.98 -8.28 5.06
CA ARG A 87 1.49 -8.70 6.37
C ARG A 87 2.23 -7.99 7.49
N ILE A 88 3.53 -7.78 7.32
CA ILE A 88 4.31 -7.03 8.31
C ILE A 88 3.82 -5.59 8.34
N GLU A 89 3.58 -5.01 7.19
CA GLU A 89 3.07 -3.64 7.11
C GLU A 89 1.70 -3.54 7.78
N HIS A 90 0.87 -4.54 7.63
CA HIS A 90 -0.44 -4.55 8.27
C HIS A 90 -0.28 -4.57 9.79
N PHE A 91 0.61 -5.40 10.28
CA PHE A 91 0.86 -5.49 11.72
C PHE A 91 1.34 -4.14 12.26
N VAL A 92 2.27 -3.51 11.56
CA VAL A 92 2.81 -2.22 11.99
C VAL A 92 1.73 -1.15 11.96
N ALA A 93 0.90 -1.15 10.92
CA ALA A 93 -0.18 -0.17 10.81
C ALA A 93 -1.15 -0.30 11.98
N GLU A 94 -1.48 -1.54 12.34
CA GLU A 94 -2.37 -1.75 13.48
C GLU A 94 -1.72 -1.33 14.78
N LEU A 95 -0.44 -1.63 14.93
CA LEU A 95 0.29 -1.29 16.14
C LEU A 95 0.32 0.22 16.36
N PHE A 96 0.45 0.97 15.29
CA PHE A 96 0.54 2.43 15.38
C PHE A 96 -0.81 3.12 15.23
N GLY A 97 -1.89 2.36 15.15
CA GLY A 97 -3.22 2.94 15.09
C GLY A 97 -3.53 3.69 13.81
N MET A 98 -2.92 3.29 12.70
CA MET A 98 -3.16 3.95 11.43
C MET A 98 -4.54 3.62 10.89
N GLU A 99 -5.04 4.52 10.07
CA GLU A 99 -6.29 4.30 9.35
C GLU A 99 -6.03 3.25 8.27
N ILE A 100 -6.82 2.17 8.26
CA ILE A 100 -6.57 1.03 7.37
C ILE A 100 -7.75 0.83 6.44
N TYR A 101 -7.46 0.75 5.14
CA TYR A 101 -8.45 0.47 4.11
C TYR A 101 -8.08 -0.83 3.41
N HIS A 102 -9.09 -1.64 3.09
CA HIS A 102 -8.89 -2.85 2.32
C HIS A 102 -9.68 -2.76 1.03
N TYR A 103 -9.10 -3.29 -0.04
CA TYR A 103 -9.79 -3.39 -1.30
C TYR A 103 -10.95 -4.36 -1.15
N ARG A 104 -12.10 -3.98 -1.68
CA ARG A 104 -13.26 -4.84 -1.63
C ARG A 104 -13.98 -4.80 -2.97
N LYS A 105 -14.31 -5.97 -3.48
CA LYS A 105 -15.03 -6.07 -4.71
C LYS A 105 -16.51 -6.18 -4.40
N SER A 106 -17.32 -5.32 -5.04
CA SER A 106 -18.76 -5.34 -4.80
C SER A 106 -19.43 -6.41 -5.63
N HIS A 107 -20.72 -6.66 -5.34
CA HIS A 107 -21.46 -7.70 -5.99
C HIS A 107 -21.61 -7.49 -7.48
N ASP A 108 -21.68 -6.25 -7.91
CA ASP A 108 -21.83 -5.94 -9.32
C ASP A 108 -20.51 -5.87 -10.05
N GLY A 109 -19.45 -6.26 -9.41
CA GLY A 109 -18.13 -6.26 -10.03
C GLY A 109 -17.33 -5.01 -9.81
N GLU A 110 -17.92 -4.00 -9.23
CA GLU A 110 -17.18 -2.78 -8.94
C GLU A 110 -16.22 -2.99 -7.79
N SER A 111 -15.15 -2.22 -7.81
CA SER A 111 -14.16 -2.26 -6.74
C SER A 111 -14.26 -1.01 -5.91
N LYS A 112 -14.00 -1.14 -4.64
CA LYS A 112 -13.91 0.04 -3.81
C LYS A 112 -13.12 -0.27 -2.55
N SER A 113 -12.53 0.76 -2.00
CA SER A 113 -11.83 0.66 -0.74
C SER A 113 -12.84 0.69 0.38
N LYS A 114 -12.48 0.07 1.46
CA LYS A 114 -13.31 0.12 2.64
C LYS A 114 -12.44 0.20 3.87
N GLU A 115 -12.76 1.13 4.72
CA GLU A 115 -12.07 1.24 5.97
C GLU A 115 -12.47 0.10 6.88
N THR A 116 -11.48 -0.54 7.49
CA THR A 116 -11.75 -1.74 8.28
C THR A 116 -11.62 -1.53 9.77
N LYS A 117 -11.01 -0.45 10.20
CA LYS A 117 -10.77 -0.32 11.62
C LYS A 117 -12.05 -0.24 12.43
N GLU A 118 -13.11 0.24 11.83
CA GLU A 118 -14.39 0.34 12.52
C GLU A 118 -15.10 -0.99 12.62
N ILE A 119 -14.65 -2.00 11.93
CA ILE A 119 -15.31 -3.29 11.93
C ILE A 119 -14.66 -4.26 12.87
N GLN A 120 -13.52 -3.93 13.38
CA GLN A 120 -12.77 -4.84 14.23
C GLN A 120 -13.19 -4.81 15.65
#